data_d8158a44631d935446cd92e8f22307ed
#
_entry.id   d8158a44631d935446cd92e8f22307ed
#
_cell.length_a   1.000
_cell.length_b   1.000
_cell.length_c   1.000
_cell.angle_alpha   90.00
_cell.angle_beta   90.00
_cell.angle_gamma   90.00
#
_symmetry.space_group_name_H-M   'P 1'
#
loop_
_entity.id
_entity.type
_entity.pdbx_description
1 polymer ?
#
loop_
_entity_poly.entity_id
_entity_poly.type
_entity_poly.pdbx_seq_one_letter_code
_entity_poly.pdbx_strand_id
1 'polypeptide(L)'
;EGKVRELKAAVSPELDLRGMAVDEALPVLDNFLDSAFLANLPTVRIIHGKGTGVLRSAVQDELRRSKYVKSFRLGVYGEGENGVTIAEFK
;
A
#
# COMPACT_ATOMS: atom_id res chain seq x y z
N GLU A 1 -20.13 -12.86 -13.61
CA GLU A 1 -20.34 -13.68 -12.51
C GLU A 1 -19.10 -14.19 -11.90
N GLY A 2 -18.57 -15.30 -12.39
CA GLY A 2 -17.34 -15.86 -11.87
C GLY A 2 -16.21 -14.88 -11.98
N LYS A 3 -16.18 -14.13 -13.06
CA LYS A 3 -15.12 -13.16 -13.25
C LYS A 3 -15.10 -12.08 -12.16
N VAL A 4 -16.28 -11.63 -11.77
CA VAL A 4 -16.36 -10.61 -10.73
C VAL A 4 -15.81 -11.15 -9.42
N ARG A 5 -16.16 -12.37 -9.08
CA ARG A 5 -15.64 -12.97 -7.85
C ARG A 5 -14.15 -13.19 -7.92
N GLU A 6 -13.65 -13.59 -9.08
CA GLU A 6 -12.22 -13.80 -9.26
C GLU A 6 -11.45 -12.51 -9.09
N LEU A 7 -11.98 -11.41 -9.64
CA LEU A 7 -11.33 -10.13 -9.49
C LEU A 7 -11.26 -9.70 -8.03
N LYS A 8 -12.34 -9.91 -7.27
CA LYS A 8 -12.31 -9.61 -5.85
C LYS A 8 -11.32 -10.48 -5.12
N ALA A 9 -11.26 -11.75 -5.48
CA ALA A 9 -10.35 -12.68 -4.83
C ALA A 9 -8.90 -12.38 -5.19
N ALA A 10 -8.68 -11.61 -6.26
CA ALA A 10 -7.34 -11.33 -6.74
C ALA A 10 -6.73 -10.08 -6.14
N VAL A 11 -7.38 -9.44 -5.15
CA VAL A 11 -6.79 -8.27 -4.51
C VAL A 11 -5.55 -8.72 -3.75
N SER A 12 -4.40 -8.22 -4.18
CA SER A 12 -3.12 -8.56 -3.57
C SER A 12 -2.93 -7.78 -2.27
N PRO A 13 -2.30 -8.38 -1.26
CA PRO A 13 -1.94 -7.62 -0.06
C PRO A 13 -0.69 -6.77 -0.27
N GLU A 14 -0.18 -6.70 -1.48
CA GLU A 14 1.09 -6.05 -1.76
C GLU A 14 0.96 -5.13 -2.96
N LEU A 15 1.53 -3.93 -2.87
CA LEU A 15 1.55 -2.95 -3.94
C LEU A 15 2.96 -2.48 -4.16
N ASP A 16 3.46 -2.58 -5.39
CA ASP A 16 4.81 -2.17 -5.74
C ASP A 16 4.76 -0.84 -6.49
N LEU A 17 5.26 0.20 -5.86
CA LEU A 17 5.27 1.55 -6.43
C LEU A 17 6.66 1.98 -6.90
N ARG A 18 7.65 1.07 -6.86
CA ARG A 18 9.02 1.42 -7.22
C ARG A 18 9.08 1.94 -8.65
N GLY A 19 9.86 3.00 -8.83
CA GLY A 19 10.05 3.59 -10.14
C GLY A 19 8.99 4.58 -10.56
N MET A 20 7.93 4.73 -9.78
CA MET A 20 6.89 5.70 -10.09
C MET A 20 7.22 7.07 -9.54
N ALA A 21 6.81 8.12 -10.26
CA ALA A 21 6.84 9.46 -9.72
C ALA A 21 5.75 9.58 -8.65
N VAL A 22 5.92 10.52 -7.73
CA VAL A 22 4.98 10.69 -6.62
C VAL A 22 3.56 10.94 -7.14
N ASP A 23 3.42 11.82 -8.14
CA ASP A 23 2.10 12.18 -8.66
C ASP A 23 1.43 11.02 -9.39
N GLU A 24 2.21 10.03 -9.85
CA GLU A 24 1.67 8.81 -10.42
C GLU A 24 1.29 7.81 -9.33
N ALA A 25 2.13 7.75 -8.31
CA ALA A 25 2.00 6.72 -7.28
C ALA A 25 0.82 6.94 -6.35
N LEU A 26 0.54 8.20 -5.99
CA LEU A 26 -0.49 8.48 -5.00
C LEU A 26 -1.90 8.05 -5.44
N PRO A 27 -2.33 8.31 -6.68
CA PRO A 27 -3.64 7.79 -7.12
C PRO A 27 -3.69 6.27 -7.13
N VAL A 28 -2.59 5.62 -7.51
CA VAL A 28 -2.52 4.16 -7.52
C VAL A 28 -2.65 3.64 -6.09
N LEU A 29 -1.96 4.28 -5.15
CA LEU A 29 -2.03 3.91 -3.75
C LEU A 29 -3.44 4.07 -3.20
N ASP A 30 -4.10 5.20 -3.49
CA ASP A 30 -5.45 5.44 -2.99
C ASP A 30 -6.42 4.39 -3.49
N ASN A 31 -6.36 4.04 -4.77
CA ASN A 31 -7.22 3.00 -5.34
C ASN A 31 -6.93 1.65 -4.70
N PHE A 32 -5.66 1.35 -4.47
CA PHE A 32 -5.28 0.10 -3.84
C PHE A 32 -5.80 0.01 -2.42
N LEU A 33 -5.67 1.09 -1.64
CA LEU A 33 -6.14 1.09 -0.25
C LEU A 33 -7.65 0.89 -0.19
N ASP A 34 -8.39 1.52 -1.08
CA ASP A 34 -9.83 1.36 -1.14
C ASP A 34 -10.20 -0.09 -1.45
N SER A 35 -9.58 -0.67 -2.47
CA SER A 35 -9.86 -2.05 -2.85
C SER A 35 -9.50 -3.04 -1.76
N ALA A 36 -8.34 -2.84 -1.12
CA ALA A 36 -7.88 -3.74 -0.08
C ALA A 36 -8.78 -3.66 1.16
N PHE A 37 -9.20 -2.45 1.51
CA PHE A 37 -10.10 -2.28 2.65
C PHE A 37 -11.44 -2.97 2.38
N LEU A 38 -11.99 -2.79 1.18
CA LEU A 38 -13.26 -3.43 0.81
C LEU A 38 -13.13 -4.95 0.75
N ALA A 39 -11.93 -5.46 0.47
CA ALA A 39 -11.69 -6.89 0.47
C ALA A 39 -11.42 -7.44 1.87
N ASN A 40 -11.49 -6.59 2.89
CA ASN A 40 -11.29 -6.98 4.29
C ASN A 40 -9.89 -7.50 4.58
N LEU A 41 -8.89 -7.00 3.87
CA LEU A 41 -7.51 -7.35 4.20
C LEU A 41 -7.13 -6.66 5.51
N PRO A 42 -6.50 -7.38 6.45
CA PRO A 42 -6.13 -6.76 7.73
C PRO A 42 -4.93 -5.82 7.59
N THR A 43 -3.99 -6.17 6.73
CA THR A 43 -2.77 -5.37 6.50
C THR A 43 -2.40 -5.44 5.04
N VAL A 44 -1.61 -4.47 4.60
CA VAL A 44 -1.05 -4.46 3.26
C VAL A 44 0.40 -4.02 3.33
N ARG A 45 1.14 -4.37 2.29
CA ARG A 45 2.55 -4.05 2.15
C ARG A 45 2.71 -3.13 0.95
N ILE A 46 3.30 -1.96 1.17
CA ILE A 46 3.53 -0.98 0.12
C ILE A 46 5.04 -0.91 -0.14
N ILE A 47 5.46 -1.31 -1.33
CA ILE A 47 6.87 -1.34 -1.69
C ILE A 47 7.20 -0.04 -2.41
N HIS A 48 7.93 0.85 -1.75
CA HIS A 48 8.31 2.14 -2.33
C HIS A 48 9.81 2.20 -2.65
N GLY A 49 10.56 1.23 -2.14
CA GLY A 49 12.00 1.20 -2.35
C GLY A 49 12.74 2.04 -1.34
N LYS A 50 14.04 1.89 -1.32
CA LYS A 50 14.89 2.60 -0.36
C LYS A 50 15.34 3.95 -0.87
N GLY A 51 15.73 4.05 -2.11
CA GLY A 51 16.08 5.27 -2.83
C GLY A 51 16.40 6.49 -1.97
N THR A 52 15.91 7.65 -2.41
CA THR A 52 16.13 8.92 -1.69
C THR A 52 15.17 9.12 -0.53
N GLY A 53 14.14 8.30 -0.43
CA GLY A 53 13.12 8.46 0.59
C GLY A 53 11.97 9.36 0.19
N VAL A 54 12.00 9.93 -1.00
CA VAL A 54 10.93 10.84 -1.45
C VAL A 54 9.61 10.09 -1.59
N LEU A 55 9.64 8.94 -2.27
CA LEU A 55 8.42 8.15 -2.44
C LEU A 55 7.94 7.59 -1.10
N ARG A 56 8.87 7.14 -0.27
CA ARG A 56 8.51 6.64 1.06
C ARG A 56 7.77 7.71 1.86
N SER A 57 8.30 8.93 1.89
CA SER A 57 7.68 10.02 2.64
C SER A 57 6.29 10.34 2.10
N ALA A 58 6.15 10.38 0.78
CA ALA A 58 4.85 10.66 0.16
C ALA A 58 3.83 9.59 0.48
N VAL A 59 4.26 8.32 0.44
CA VAL A 59 3.39 7.20 0.77
C VAL A 59 2.93 7.30 2.22
N GLN A 60 3.86 7.57 3.13
CA GLN A 60 3.51 7.63 4.55
C GLN A 60 2.60 8.80 4.86
N ASP A 61 2.80 9.95 4.19
CA ASP A 61 1.89 11.08 4.36
C ASP A 61 0.50 10.72 3.88
N GLU A 62 0.40 10.01 2.77
CA GLU A 62 -0.90 9.61 2.23
C GLU A 62 -1.58 8.60 3.15
N LEU A 63 -0.83 7.66 3.71
CA LEU A 63 -1.38 6.70 4.67
C LEU A 63 -1.90 7.41 5.92
N ARG A 64 -1.17 8.45 6.35
CA ARG A 64 -1.55 9.22 7.54
C ARG A 64 -2.89 9.92 7.34
N ARG A 65 -3.17 10.32 6.10
CA ARG A 65 -4.43 11.00 5.76
C ARG A 65 -5.55 10.06 5.41
N SER A 66 -5.26 8.78 5.21
CA SER A 66 -6.27 7.83 4.75
C SER A 66 -7.25 7.49 5.88
N LYS A 67 -8.53 7.50 5.55
CA LYS A 67 -9.57 7.14 6.51
C LYS A 67 -9.64 5.64 6.77
N TYR A 68 -8.99 4.86 5.93
CA TYR A 68 -9.01 3.39 6.05
C TYR A 68 -7.89 2.87 6.94
N VAL A 69 -6.81 3.62 7.06
CA VAL A 69 -5.58 3.13 7.70
C VAL A 69 -5.59 3.47 9.18
N LYS A 70 -5.40 2.44 10.00
CA LYS A 70 -5.31 2.59 11.45
C LYS A 70 -3.91 3.01 11.87
N SER A 71 -2.90 2.35 11.31
CA SER A 71 -1.51 2.62 11.64
C SER A 71 -0.63 2.09 10.53
N PHE A 72 0.63 2.53 10.52
CA PHE A 72 1.61 2.02 9.57
C PHE A 72 2.99 2.08 10.21
N ARG A 73 3.90 1.28 9.65
CA ARG A 73 5.29 1.25 10.09
C ARG A 73 6.17 0.81 8.94
N LEU A 74 7.44 1.12 9.02
CA LEU A 74 8.40 0.55 8.09
C LEU A 74 8.51 -0.94 8.34
N GLY A 75 8.91 -1.67 7.31
CA GLY A 75 9.15 -3.10 7.44
C GLY A 75 10.36 -3.37 8.33
N VAL A 76 10.41 -4.59 8.87
CA VAL A 76 11.56 -5.04 9.63
C VAL A 76 12.33 -6.06 8.80
N TYR A 77 13.39 -6.62 9.36
CA TYR A 77 14.19 -7.64 8.68
C TYR A 77 13.27 -8.76 8.19
N GLY A 78 13.39 -9.07 6.90
CA GLY A 78 12.55 -10.09 6.28
C GLY A 78 11.27 -9.56 5.68
N GLU A 79 10.90 -8.29 5.94
CA GLU A 79 9.70 -7.66 5.38
C GLU A 79 10.02 -6.62 4.31
N GLY A 80 11.31 -6.42 3.98
CA GLY A 80 11.71 -5.39 3.03
C GLY A 80 12.30 -4.18 3.72
N GLU A 81 12.35 -4.17 5.03
CA GLU A 81 13.01 -3.14 5.82
C GLU A 81 12.50 -1.74 5.44
N ASN A 82 13.40 -0.76 5.30
CA ASN A 82 12.95 0.61 5.01
C ASN A 82 12.59 0.84 3.55
N GLY A 83 12.57 -0.21 2.74
CA GLY A 83 12.04 -0.14 1.37
C GLY A 83 10.56 -0.45 1.29
N VAL A 84 9.93 -0.78 2.41
CA VAL A 84 8.53 -1.20 2.49
C VAL A 84 7.86 -0.55 3.68
N THR A 85 6.61 -0.16 3.52
CA THR A 85 5.76 0.28 4.63
C THR A 85 4.61 -0.69 4.77
N ILE A 86 4.37 -1.16 5.99
CA ILE A 86 3.27 -2.05 6.31
C ILE A 86 2.15 -1.21 6.90
N ALA A 87 0.96 -1.27 6.31
CA ALA A 87 -0.20 -0.52 6.79
C ALA A 87 -1.23 -1.47 7.35
N GLU A 88 -1.81 -1.11 8.49
CA GLU A 88 -2.87 -1.87 9.13
C GLU A 88 -4.17 -1.10 8.96
N PHE A 89 -5.23 -1.78 8.55
CA PHE A 89 -6.53 -1.17 8.36
C PHE A 89 -7.34 -1.14 9.66
N LYS A 90 -8.26 -0.21 9.70
CA LYS A 90 -9.19 -0.07 10.83
C LYS A 90 -10.16 -1.24 10.95
#